data_57a60e186f815ca193f9de2ce7a51ac6
#
_entry.id   57a60e186f815ca193f9de2ce7a51ac6
#
_cell.length_a   1.000
_cell.length_b   1.000
_cell.length_c   1.000
_cell.angle_alpha   90.00
_cell.angle_beta   90.00
_cell.angle_gamma   90.00
#
_symmetry.space_group_name_H-M   'P 1'
#
loop_
_entity.id
_entity.type
_entity.pdbx_description
1 polymer ?
#
loop_
_entity_poly.entity_id
_entity_poly.type
_entity_poly.pdbx_seq_one_letter_code
_entity_poly.pdbx_strand_id
1 'polypeptide(L)'
;MYQGTYIASGEKEPAKLLQNIRNSSVSPGDQERQLALVSRLNRSYLDRLGRQPQLESGIAAMEVAFRMQTEAPDVFDIGKEAAATRARYGDHDFGRGCLMALRMIERGVRIAQVYFGNFQPWDSHDDIRIHAKLAHAPTGRSPR
;
A
#
# COMPACT_ATOMS: atom_id res chain seq x y z
N MET A 1 2.47 11.96 15.50
CA MET A 1 1.34 12.01 14.53
C MET A 1 1.61 10.94 13.47
N TYR A 2 0.72 9.98 13.29
CA TYR A 2 0.89 8.94 12.27
C TYR A 2 0.35 9.47 10.94
N GLN A 3 1.18 9.47 9.92
CA GLN A 3 0.81 9.87 8.57
C GLN A 3 0.50 8.60 7.75
N GLY A 4 -0.64 8.57 7.07
CA GLY A 4 -0.99 7.49 6.17
C GLY A 4 -0.10 7.48 4.92
N THR A 5 0.10 6.31 4.32
CA THR A 5 0.79 6.18 3.03
C THR A 5 -0.22 6.39 1.92
N TYR A 6 0.05 7.34 1.03
CA TYR A 6 -0.75 7.57 -0.15
C TYR A 6 -0.38 6.60 -1.27
N ILE A 7 -1.39 6.01 -1.91
CA ILE A 7 -1.24 5.09 -3.04
C ILE A 7 -2.12 5.58 -4.19
N ALA A 8 -1.51 5.85 -5.34
CA ALA A 8 -2.22 6.31 -6.53
C ALA A 8 -2.87 5.12 -7.25
N SER A 9 -4.17 4.88 -7.03
CA SER A 9 -4.91 3.77 -7.64
C SER A 9 -5.01 3.82 -9.17
N GLY A 10 -4.71 4.96 -9.78
CA GLY A 10 -4.57 5.12 -11.24
C GLY A 10 -3.31 4.50 -11.83
N GLU A 11 -2.26 4.30 -11.02
CA GLU A 11 -1.05 3.61 -11.47
C GLU A 11 -1.31 2.09 -11.57
N LYS A 12 -0.98 1.53 -12.74
CA LYS A 12 -1.21 0.10 -13.04
C LYS A 12 -0.01 -0.79 -12.71
N GLU A 13 1.15 -0.19 -12.54
CA GLU A 13 2.39 -0.91 -12.29
C GLU A 13 2.65 -1.03 -10.77
N PRO A 14 2.52 -2.24 -10.17
CA PRO A 14 2.63 -2.41 -8.73
C PRO A 14 3.93 -1.86 -8.11
N ALA A 15 5.02 -1.91 -8.88
CA ALA A 15 6.32 -1.42 -8.44
C ALA A 15 6.41 0.10 -8.31
N LYS A 16 5.49 0.86 -8.95
CA LYS A 16 5.44 2.32 -8.93
C LYS A 16 4.46 2.88 -7.92
N LEU A 17 3.57 2.02 -7.37
CA LEU A 17 2.53 2.45 -6.42
C LEU A 17 3.10 2.99 -5.12
N LEU A 18 4.23 2.47 -4.67
CA LEU A 18 4.96 2.96 -3.51
C LEU A 18 6.28 3.58 -3.93
N GLN A 19 6.41 4.89 -3.73
CA GLN A 19 7.68 5.57 -3.98
C GLN A 19 8.73 5.10 -2.97
N ASN A 20 9.97 4.95 -3.46
CA ASN A 20 11.14 4.60 -2.63
C ASN A 20 11.04 3.27 -1.87
N ILE A 21 10.17 2.36 -2.29
CA ILE A 21 10.06 1.05 -1.64
C ILE A 21 11.29 0.17 -1.91
N ARG A 22 12.00 0.41 -3.01
CA ARG A 22 13.24 -0.33 -3.35
C ARG A 22 14.46 0.55 -3.17
N ASN A 23 15.48 0.00 -2.53
CA ASN A 23 16.79 0.61 -2.51
C ASN A 23 17.49 0.35 -3.86
N SER A 24 17.75 1.41 -4.62
CA SER A 24 18.44 1.31 -5.93
C SER A 24 19.94 1.05 -5.81
N SER A 25 20.53 1.28 -4.64
CA SER A 25 21.98 1.20 -4.40
C SER A 25 22.43 -0.14 -3.82
N VAL A 26 21.50 -0.97 -3.32
CA VAL A 26 21.81 -2.24 -2.65
C VAL A 26 20.89 -3.33 -3.17
N SER A 27 21.44 -4.50 -3.51
CA SER A 27 20.61 -5.62 -3.93
C SER A 27 19.76 -6.15 -2.75
N PRO A 28 18.58 -6.74 -3.00
CA PRO A 28 17.75 -7.32 -1.94
C PRO A 28 18.50 -8.34 -1.08
N GLY A 29 19.35 -9.18 -1.69
CA GLY A 29 20.17 -10.17 -0.97
C GLY A 29 21.27 -9.53 -0.12
N ASP A 30 21.83 -8.40 -0.54
CA ASP A 30 22.81 -7.66 0.27
C ASP A 30 22.10 -6.94 1.43
N GLN A 31 20.93 -6.41 1.20
CA GLN A 31 20.12 -5.77 2.24
C GLN A 31 19.71 -6.78 3.32
N GLU A 32 19.31 -8.00 2.92
CA GLU A 32 19.02 -9.10 3.85
C GLU A 32 20.26 -9.46 4.70
N ARG A 33 21.43 -9.56 4.07
CA ARG A 33 22.70 -9.80 4.76
C ARG A 33 23.06 -8.69 5.76
N GLN A 34 22.84 -7.43 5.37
CA GLN A 34 23.05 -6.28 6.25
C GLN A 34 22.13 -6.33 7.48
N LEU A 35 20.85 -6.62 7.29
CA LEU A 35 19.89 -6.77 8.39
C LEU A 35 20.25 -7.94 9.32
N ALA A 36 20.66 -9.07 8.75
CA ALA A 36 21.12 -10.22 9.53
C ALA A 36 22.37 -9.88 10.37
N LEU A 37 23.32 -9.10 9.81
CA LEU A 37 24.48 -8.63 10.53
C LEU A 37 24.11 -7.68 11.66
N VAL A 38 23.25 -6.69 11.40
CA VAL A 38 22.74 -5.76 12.43
C VAL A 38 22.07 -6.52 13.57
N SER A 39 21.23 -7.50 13.25
CA SER A 39 20.55 -8.34 14.26
C SER A 39 21.52 -9.19 15.08
N ARG A 40 22.63 -9.66 14.50
CA ARG A 40 23.69 -10.37 15.23
C ARG A 40 24.47 -9.45 16.15
N LEU A 41 24.87 -8.28 15.66
CA LEU A 41 25.58 -7.28 16.45
C LEU A 41 24.72 -6.80 17.64
N ASN A 42 23.43 -6.57 17.38
CA ASN A 42 22.49 -6.18 18.43
C ASN A 42 22.36 -7.25 19.52
N ARG A 43 22.24 -8.53 19.16
CA ARG A 43 22.22 -9.63 20.13
C ARG A 43 23.48 -9.62 21.00
N SER A 44 24.66 -9.54 20.40
CA SER A 44 25.93 -9.46 21.13
C SER A 44 26.02 -8.23 22.05
N TYR A 45 25.41 -7.12 21.64
CA TYR A 45 25.36 -5.90 22.42
C TYR A 45 24.41 -6.04 23.61
N LEU A 46 23.23 -6.63 23.42
CA LEU A 46 22.24 -6.90 24.46
C LEU A 46 22.80 -7.83 25.57
N ASP A 47 23.58 -8.84 25.16
CA ASP A 47 24.22 -9.78 26.09
C ASP A 47 25.23 -9.08 27.02
N ARG A 48 25.83 -7.99 26.56
CA ARG A 48 26.85 -7.25 27.32
C ARG A 48 26.28 -6.09 28.16
N LEU A 49 25.31 -5.37 27.63
CA LEU A 49 24.85 -4.08 28.19
C LEU A 49 23.38 -4.11 28.64
N GLY A 50 22.70 -5.25 28.47
CA GLY A 50 21.30 -5.41 28.79
C GLY A 50 20.35 -4.80 27.73
N ARG A 51 19.06 -4.99 27.95
CA ARG A 51 18.01 -4.60 26.98
C ARG A 51 17.93 -3.08 26.80
N GLN A 52 17.87 -2.67 25.55
CA GLN A 52 17.66 -1.27 25.16
C GLN A 52 16.42 -1.15 24.26
N PRO A 53 15.25 -0.82 24.82
CA PRO A 53 13.98 -0.82 24.10
C PRO A 53 13.98 0.07 22.83
N GLN A 54 14.72 1.18 22.86
CA GLN A 54 14.82 2.09 21.71
C GLN A 54 15.58 1.46 20.53
N LEU A 55 16.66 0.73 20.80
CA LEU A 55 17.44 0.04 19.77
C LEU A 55 16.65 -1.15 19.22
N GLU A 56 15.99 -1.93 20.08
CA GLU A 56 15.15 -3.06 19.68
C GLU A 56 14.00 -2.59 18.78
N SER A 57 13.32 -1.49 19.13
CA SER A 57 12.24 -0.93 18.32
C SER A 57 12.73 -0.39 16.97
N GLY A 58 13.93 0.19 16.92
CA GLY A 58 14.55 0.63 15.67
C GLY A 58 14.84 -0.53 14.71
N ILE A 59 15.40 -1.63 15.24
CA ILE A 59 15.67 -2.84 14.43
C ILE A 59 14.38 -3.47 13.96
N ALA A 60 13.38 -3.61 14.81
CA ALA A 60 12.07 -4.13 14.42
C ALA A 60 11.42 -3.26 13.31
N ALA A 61 11.56 -1.94 13.38
CA ALA A 61 11.09 -1.04 12.33
C ALA A 61 11.81 -1.27 11.00
N MET A 62 13.12 -1.50 10.99
CA MET A 62 13.90 -1.82 9.79
C MET A 62 13.47 -3.17 9.18
N GLU A 63 13.25 -4.18 10.02
CA GLU A 63 12.76 -5.49 9.55
C GLU A 63 11.37 -5.41 8.94
N VAL A 64 10.47 -4.60 9.52
CA VAL A 64 9.14 -4.32 8.95
C VAL A 64 9.28 -3.61 7.61
N ALA A 65 10.12 -2.59 7.52
CA ALA A 65 10.37 -1.86 6.28
C ALA A 65 10.92 -2.79 5.17
N PHE A 66 11.84 -3.68 5.51
CA PHE A 66 12.36 -4.66 4.55
C PHE A 66 11.29 -5.64 4.07
N ARG A 67 10.46 -6.18 4.97
CA ARG A 67 9.33 -7.04 4.58
C ARG A 67 8.36 -6.30 3.66
N MET A 68 8.09 -5.04 3.91
CA MET A 68 7.25 -4.23 3.03
C MET A 68 7.82 -4.14 1.60
N GLN A 69 9.13 -4.08 1.44
CA GLN A 69 9.75 -4.06 0.10
C GLN A 69 9.52 -5.34 -0.71
N THR A 70 9.41 -6.47 -0.02
CA THR A 70 9.21 -7.79 -0.66
C THR A 70 7.74 -8.16 -0.81
N GLU A 71 6.92 -7.84 0.16
CA GLU A 71 5.51 -8.24 0.24
C GLU A 71 4.55 -7.24 -0.43
N ALA A 72 4.83 -5.94 -0.34
CA ALA A 72 3.92 -4.92 -0.86
C ALA A 72 3.67 -5.02 -2.37
N PRO A 73 4.67 -5.28 -3.23
CA PRO A 73 4.40 -5.44 -4.67
C PRO A 73 3.39 -6.55 -4.96
N ASP A 74 3.41 -7.63 -4.17
CA ASP A 74 2.45 -8.73 -4.29
C ASP A 74 1.05 -8.33 -3.87
N VAL A 75 0.92 -7.57 -2.80
CA VAL A 75 -0.38 -7.05 -2.31
C VAL A 75 -1.03 -6.15 -3.35
N PHE A 76 -0.25 -5.30 -4.01
CA PHE A 76 -0.74 -4.35 -4.99
C PHE A 76 -0.95 -4.95 -6.39
N ASP A 77 -0.48 -6.15 -6.65
CA ASP A 77 -0.70 -6.84 -7.92
C ASP A 77 -2.11 -7.43 -7.99
N ILE A 78 -3.09 -6.57 -8.31
CA ILE A 78 -4.49 -6.99 -8.52
C ILE A 78 -4.66 -7.92 -9.72
N GLY A 79 -3.65 -8.04 -10.59
CA GLY A 79 -3.65 -9.00 -11.70
C GLY A 79 -3.73 -10.45 -11.23
N LYS A 80 -3.29 -10.74 -10.01
CA LYS A 80 -3.38 -12.07 -9.39
C LYS A 80 -4.79 -12.45 -8.93
N GLU A 81 -5.71 -11.50 -8.87
CA GLU A 81 -7.10 -11.78 -8.54
C GLU A 81 -7.84 -12.46 -9.70
N ALA A 82 -8.81 -13.30 -9.36
CA ALA A 82 -9.66 -13.96 -10.34
C ALA A 82 -10.35 -12.93 -11.24
N ALA A 83 -10.48 -13.24 -12.54
CA ALA A 83 -11.11 -12.35 -13.50
C ALA A 83 -12.53 -11.93 -13.10
N ALA A 84 -13.29 -12.85 -12.50
CA ALA A 84 -14.64 -12.58 -11.99
C ALA A 84 -14.62 -11.56 -10.83
N THR A 85 -13.64 -11.64 -9.92
CA THR A 85 -13.46 -10.66 -8.84
C THR A 85 -13.12 -9.29 -9.41
N ARG A 86 -12.14 -9.21 -10.31
CA ARG A 86 -11.76 -7.95 -10.96
C ARG A 86 -12.93 -7.30 -11.71
N ALA A 87 -13.72 -8.11 -12.41
CA ALA A 87 -14.90 -7.61 -13.14
C ALA A 87 -15.97 -7.01 -12.21
N ARG A 88 -16.12 -7.54 -10.98
CA ARG A 88 -17.06 -7.00 -9.99
C ARG A 88 -16.65 -5.63 -9.47
N TYR A 89 -15.35 -5.37 -9.33
CA TYR A 89 -14.83 -4.07 -8.91
C TYR A 89 -14.75 -3.07 -10.09
N GLY A 90 -14.69 -3.56 -11.31
CA GLY A 90 -14.57 -2.75 -12.53
C GLY A 90 -13.14 -2.28 -12.81
N ASP A 91 -12.86 -1.97 -14.08
CA ASP A 91 -11.54 -1.44 -14.50
C ASP A 91 -11.53 0.09 -14.52
N HIS A 92 -11.70 0.68 -13.36
CA HIS A 92 -11.57 2.12 -13.13
C HIS A 92 -10.81 2.37 -11.83
N ASP A 93 -10.23 3.56 -11.67
CA ASP A 93 -9.30 3.88 -10.58
C ASP A 93 -9.88 3.61 -9.18
N PHE A 94 -11.14 3.94 -8.97
CA PHE A 94 -11.81 3.70 -7.70
C PHE A 94 -12.01 2.21 -7.43
N GLY A 95 -12.46 1.43 -8.42
CA GLY A 95 -12.63 -0.02 -8.30
C GLY A 95 -11.31 -0.72 -8.02
N ARG A 96 -10.24 -0.34 -8.73
CA ARG A 96 -8.88 -0.84 -8.45
C ARG A 96 -8.42 -0.47 -7.05
N GLY A 97 -8.67 0.77 -6.62
CA GLY A 97 -8.39 1.22 -5.26
C GLY A 97 -9.10 0.39 -4.19
N CYS A 98 -10.39 0.09 -4.39
CA CYS A 98 -11.16 -0.76 -3.49
C CYS A 98 -10.61 -2.20 -3.44
N LEU A 99 -10.24 -2.77 -4.57
CA LEU A 99 -9.67 -4.12 -4.63
C LEU A 99 -8.29 -4.17 -3.95
N MET A 100 -7.44 -3.17 -4.16
CA MET A 100 -6.17 -3.04 -3.43
C MET A 100 -6.40 -2.90 -1.92
N ALA A 101 -7.38 -2.10 -1.51
CA ALA A 101 -7.72 -1.93 -0.10
C ALA A 101 -8.15 -3.26 0.53
N LEU A 102 -8.98 -4.06 -0.15
CA LEU A 102 -9.36 -5.39 0.29
C LEU A 102 -8.12 -6.27 0.52
N ARG A 103 -7.24 -6.37 -0.45
CA ARG A 103 -6.00 -7.16 -0.36
C ARG A 103 -5.09 -6.71 0.79
N MET A 104 -5.01 -5.41 1.04
CA MET A 104 -4.26 -4.88 2.19
C MET A 104 -4.88 -5.32 3.52
N ILE A 105 -6.21 -5.25 3.65
CA ILE A 105 -6.92 -5.70 4.86
C ILE A 105 -6.70 -7.20 5.09
N GLU A 106 -6.78 -8.03 4.04
CA GLU A 106 -6.50 -9.47 4.10
C GLU A 106 -5.07 -9.79 4.54
N ARG A 107 -4.13 -8.87 4.32
CA ARG A 107 -2.72 -8.96 4.77
C ARG A 107 -2.45 -8.30 6.12
N GLY A 108 -3.50 -7.89 6.84
CA GLY A 108 -3.42 -7.39 8.20
C GLY A 108 -3.24 -5.87 8.33
N VAL A 109 -3.41 -5.10 7.26
CA VAL A 109 -3.51 -3.64 7.36
C VAL A 109 -4.80 -3.29 8.08
N ARG A 110 -4.71 -2.56 9.17
CA ARG A 110 -5.86 -2.27 10.05
C ARG A 110 -6.86 -1.29 9.48
N ILE A 111 -6.39 -0.34 8.69
CA ILE A 111 -7.22 0.73 8.10
C ILE A 111 -6.73 0.99 6.69
N ALA A 112 -7.64 0.93 5.72
CA ALA A 112 -7.42 1.39 4.36
C ALA A 112 -8.56 2.35 3.99
N GLN A 113 -8.21 3.51 3.44
CA GLN A 113 -9.18 4.52 3.04
C GLN A 113 -9.06 4.73 1.53
N VAL A 114 -10.19 4.65 0.82
CA VAL A 114 -10.24 4.84 -0.63
C VAL A 114 -11.00 6.12 -0.92
N TYR A 115 -10.40 6.99 -1.73
CA TYR A 115 -11.01 8.23 -2.16
C TYR A 115 -11.57 8.08 -3.57
N PHE A 116 -12.76 8.60 -3.78
CA PHE A 116 -13.38 8.69 -5.10
C PHE A 116 -13.12 10.07 -5.71
N GLY A 117 -12.43 10.06 -6.85
CA GLY A 117 -12.11 11.26 -7.60
C GLY A 117 -11.03 12.14 -6.97
N ASN A 118 -10.71 13.21 -7.68
CA ASN A 118 -9.74 14.21 -7.23
C ASN A 118 -10.49 15.44 -6.69
N PHE A 119 -9.90 16.11 -5.72
CA PHE A 119 -10.46 17.30 -5.05
C PHE A 119 -11.82 17.01 -4.41
N GLN A 120 -12.87 17.70 -4.84
CA GLN A 120 -14.22 17.64 -4.27
C GLN A 120 -15.24 17.31 -5.39
N PRO A 121 -15.22 16.10 -5.95
CA PRO A 121 -16.07 15.78 -7.12
C PRO A 121 -17.57 15.89 -6.83
N TRP A 122 -17.97 15.77 -5.55
CA TRP A 122 -19.36 15.88 -5.11
C TRP A 122 -19.79 17.31 -4.76
N ASP A 123 -18.85 18.26 -4.75
CA ASP A 123 -19.12 19.67 -4.50
C ASP A 123 -19.27 20.43 -5.84
N SER A 124 -20.38 20.20 -6.52
CA SER A 124 -20.69 20.86 -7.80
C SER A 124 -21.54 22.10 -7.55
N HIS A 125 -20.94 23.26 -7.79
CA HIS A 125 -21.63 24.54 -7.72
C HIS A 125 -22.35 24.91 -9.01
N ASP A 126 -22.06 24.22 -10.12
CA ASP A 126 -22.57 24.58 -11.44
C ASP A 126 -23.81 23.78 -11.85
N ASP A 127 -23.78 22.46 -11.70
CA ASP A 127 -24.85 21.59 -12.18
C ASP A 127 -25.03 20.33 -11.32
N ILE A 128 -26.15 20.28 -10.57
CA ILE A 128 -26.50 19.12 -9.72
C ILE A 128 -26.62 17.81 -10.52
N ARG A 129 -26.95 17.87 -11.82
CA ARG A 129 -27.11 16.69 -12.67
C ARG A 129 -25.80 15.92 -12.87
N ILE A 130 -24.64 16.54 -12.62
CA ILE A 130 -23.33 15.87 -12.66
C ILE A 130 -23.25 14.76 -11.60
N HIS A 131 -23.97 14.89 -10.48
CA HIS A 131 -24.00 13.90 -9.41
C HIS A 131 -24.57 12.56 -9.86
N ALA A 132 -25.53 12.56 -10.79
CA ALA A 132 -26.04 11.30 -11.38
C ALA A 132 -24.92 10.54 -12.11
N LYS A 133 -24.09 11.25 -12.89
CA LYS A 133 -22.94 10.66 -13.58
C LYS A 133 -21.89 10.16 -12.59
N LEU A 134 -21.59 10.95 -11.56
CA LEU A 134 -20.63 10.58 -10.52
C LEU A 134 -21.09 9.35 -9.72
N ALA A 135 -22.39 9.23 -9.42
CA ALA A 135 -22.93 8.09 -8.71
C ALA A 135 -22.88 6.80 -9.54
N HIS A 136 -22.96 6.89 -10.87
CA HIS A 136 -22.83 5.73 -11.76
C HIS A 136 -21.37 5.32 -12.02
N ALA A 137 -20.43 6.25 -11.98
CA ALA A 137 -19.02 5.99 -12.29
C ALA A 137 -18.40 4.88 -11.42
N PRO A 138 -18.64 4.80 -10.09
CA PRO A 138 -18.09 3.73 -9.25
C PRO A 138 -18.70 2.36 -9.53
N THR A 139 -19.89 2.30 -10.15
CA THR A 139 -20.59 1.03 -10.40
C THR A 139 -20.24 0.43 -11.75
N GLY A 140 -19.50 1.14 -12.59
CA GLY A 140 -19.20 0.72 -13.96
C GLY A 140 -20.45 0.64 -14.86
N ARG A 141 -21.62 1.11 -14.39
CA ARG A 141 -22.87 1.12 -15.15
C ARG A 141 -23.00 2.44 -15.91
N SER A 142 -23.28 2.35 -17.21
CA SER A 142 -23.65 3.53 -17.98
C SER A 142 -25.02 4.05 -17.49
N PRO A 143 -25.21 5.38 -17.33
CA PRO A 143 -26.54 5.93 -17.10
C PRO A 143 -27.46 5.54 -18.27
N ARG A 144 -28.63 5.01 -17.96
CA ARG A 144 -29.69 4.75 -18.93
C ARG A 144 -30.36 6.04 -19.35
#